data_717b153096b948e7bd01974d9b42fc55
#
_entry.id   717b153096b948e7bd01974d9b42fc55
#
_cell.length_a   1.000
_cell.length_b   1.000
_cell.length_c   1.000
_cell.angle_alpha   90.00
_cell.angle_beta   90.00
_cell.angle_gamma   90.00
#
_symmetry.space_group_name_H-M   'P 1'
#
loop_
_entity.id
_entity.type
_entity.pdbx_description
1 polymer ?
#
loop_
_entity_poly.entity_id
_entity_poly.type
_entity_poly.pdbx_seq_one_letter_code
_entity_poly.pdbx_strand_id
1 'polypeptide(L)'
;MLRGTDFSENKLLLKDTPKINATKKDYEAFKTELGDFLIVRSGTVGTYGIVDVDIPAIFGSYLIDFRFDMEQVTNEFFGYFYQSDLFKSQLNKIIQTSANTNINAENIKSTVISLPNLDEQRKISEYLGNLDHLITLHQRELEILKNLKKTCLKRMFI
;
A
#
# COMPACT_ATOMS: atom_id res chain seq x y z
N MET A 1 3.95 -10.49 -13.07
CA MET A 1 4.42 -9.09 -12.87
C MET A 1 3.42 -8.38 -11.99
N LEU A 2 3.87 -7.81 -10.88
CA LEU A 2 3.02 -7.08 -9.93
C LEU A 2 2.67 -5.69 -10.47
N ARG A 3 1.43 -5.28 -10.24
CA ARG A 3 0.86 -3.98 -10.62
C ARG A 3 0.24 -3.31 -9.39
N GLY A 4 0.01 -2.02 -9.44
CA GLY A 4 -0.70 -1.30 -8.37
C GLY A 4 -2.09 -1.85 -8.07
N THR A 5 -2.75 -2.45 -9.05
CA THR A 5 -4.08 -3.09 -8.91
C THR A 5 -4.04 -4.47 -8.23
N ASP A 6 -2.86 -5.05 -8.05
CA ASP A 6 -2.70 -6.34 -7.37
C ASP A 6 -2.62 -6.20 -5.84
N PHE A 7 -2.80 -4.97 -5.32
CA PHE A 7 -2.87 -4.69 -3.89
C PHE A 7 -4.28 -4.27 -3.47
N SER A 8 -4.72 -4.77 -2.33
CA SER A 8 -5.95 -4.34 -1.66
C SER A 8 -5.71 -4.30 -0.15
N GLU A 9 -6.14 -3.22 0.48
CA GLU A 9 -5.90 -2.99 1.91
C GLU A 9 -4.39 -3.13 2.27
N ASN A 10 -3.53 -2.64 1.38
CA ASN A 10 -2.05 -2.69 1.45
C ASN A 10 -1.44 -4.10 1.46
N LYS A 11 -2.24 -5.13 1.12
CA LYS A 11 -1.81 -6.53 1.01
C LYS A 11 -1.84 -7.00 -0.44
N LEU A 12 -1.00 -7.97 -0.76
CA LEU A 12 -0.92 -8.54 -2.10
C LEU A 12 -2.11 -9.49 -2.36
N LEU A 13 -2.86 -9.20 -3.42
CA LEU A 13 -3.95 -10.05 -3.92
C LEU A 13 -3.61 -10.58 -5.32
N LEU A 14 -3.28 -11.86 -5.40
CA LEU A 14 -2.85 -12.51 -6.65
C LEU A 14 -4.03 -13.09 -7.46
N LYS A 15 -5.10 -12.32 -7.69
CA LYS A 15 -6.28 -12.84 -8.40
C LYS A 15 -6.06 -12.95 -9.92
N ASP A 16 -5.61 -11.85 -10.54
CA ASP A 16 -5.47 -11.71 -12.00
C ASP A 16 -4.09 -11.16 -12.39
N THR A 17 -3.08 -11.48 -11.59
CA THR A 17 -1.71 -11.01 -11.82
C THR A 17 -1.14 -11.58 -13.12
N PRO A 18 -0.71 -10.74 -14.09
CA PRO A 18 -0.22 -11.21 -15.38
C PRO A 18 1.02 -12.07 -15.23
N LYS A 19 0.98 -13.23 -15.89
CA LYS A 19 2.18 -14.05 -16.08
C LYS A 19 2.95 -13.50 -17.26
N ILE A 20 4.24 -13.29 -17.08
CA ILE A 20 5.13 -12.78 -18.13
C ILE A 20 6.38 -13.68 -18.20
N ASN A 21 7.00 -13.70 -19.37
CA ASN A 21 8.33 -14.29 -19.56
C ASN A 21 9.36 -13.18 -19.43
N ALA A 22 9.97 -13.07 -18.26
CA ALA A 22 11.06 -12.14 -18.03
C ALA A 22 12.41 -12.76 -18.46
N THR A 23 13.31 -11.95 -19.03
CA THR A 23 14.70 -12.38 -19.19
C THR A 23 15.34 -12.52 -17.81
N LYS A 24 16.44 -13.31 -17.73
CA LYS A 24 17.19 -13.44 -16.47
C LYS A 24 17.67 -12.08 -15.96
N LYS A 25 18.08 -11.19 -16.87
CA LYS A 25 18.52 -9.83 -16.55
C LYS A 25 17.38 -9.00 -15.96
N ASP A 26 16.20 -9.02 -16.57
CA ASP A 26 15.04 -8.26 -16.09
C ASP A 26 14.54 -8.81 -14.76
N TYR A 27 14.56 -10.15 -14.60
CA TYR A 27 14.18 -10.76 -13.34
C TYR A 27 15.09 -10.30 -12.19
N GLU A 28 16.41 -10.36 -12.36
CA GLU A 28 17.36 -9.91 -11.32
C GLU A 28 17.26 -8.40 -11.04
N ALA A 29 16.89 -7.59 -12.03
CA ALA A 29 16.77 -6.14 -11.88
C ALA A 29 15.47 -5.70 -11.18
N PHE A 30 14.38 -6.48 -11.30
CA PHE A 30 13.04 -6.08 -10.86
C PHE A 30 12.34 -7.14 -10.00
N LYS A 31 13.06 -8.18 -9.54
CA LYS A 31 12.49 -9.19 -8.63
C LYS A 31 12.03 -8.55 -7.34
N THR A 32 10.91 -9.06 -6.84
CA THR A 32 10.43 -8.70 -5.51
C THR A 32 10.88 -9.75 -4.50
N GLU A 33 11.09 -9.31 -3.27
CA GLU A 33 11.44 -10.15 -2.13
C GLU A 33 10.36 -9.99 -1.04
N LEU A 34 10.28 -10.97 -0.16
CA LEU A 34 9.38 -10.89 1.00
C LEU A 34 9.74 -9.68 1.86
N GLY A 35 8.74 -8.86 2.18
CA GLY A 35 8.93 -7.62 2.93
C GLY A 35 9.19 -6.38 2.08
N ASP A 36 9.29 -6.50 0.75
CA ASP A 36 9.40 -5.33 -0.12
C ASP A 36 8.18 -4.42 0.03
N PHE A 37 8.44 -3.12 0.12
CA PHE A 37 7.43 -2.07 0.23
C PHE A 37 7.27 -1.39 -1.14
N LEU A 38 6.16 -1.70 -1.81
CA LEU A 38 5.91 -1.24 -3.18
C LEU A 38 4.97 -0.03 -3.18
N ILE A 39 5.46 1.10 -3.66
CA ILE A 39 4.70 2.36 -3.77
C ILE A 39 4.14 2.51 -5.17
N VAL A 40 2.86 2.82 -5.29
CA VAL A 40 2.20 3.10 -6.57
C VAL A 40 2.50 4.53 -7.00
N ARG A 41 3.21 4.70 -8.14
CA ARG A 41 3.64 6.01 -8.66
C ARG A 41 2.53 6.84 -9.26
N SER A 42 1.48 6.20 -9.77
CA SER A 42 0.39 6.85 -10.46
C SER A 42 -0.89 6.76 -9.63
N GLY A 43 -1.65 7.84 -9.57
CA GLY A 43 -2.89 7.91 -8.81
C GLY A 43 -2.77 8.68 -7.51
N THR A 44 -3.52 8.25 -6.50
CA THR A 44 -3.56 8.93 -5.20
C THR A 44 -2.28 8.65 -4.40
N VAL A 45 -1.62 9.71 -3.95
CA VAL A 45 -0.53 9.60 -2.97
C VAL A 45 -1.04 8.86 -1.72
N GLY A 46 -0.28 7.89 -1.25
CA GLY A 46 -0.66 7.07 -0.10
C GLY A 46 -1.02 5.63 -0.46
N THR A 47 -1.03 5.26 -1.75
CA THR A 47 -1.24 3.88 -2.17
C THR A 47 0.07 3.12 -2.18
N TYR A 48 0.11 2.02 -1.44
CA TYR A 48 1.27 1.12 -1.36
C TYR A 48 0.80 -0.33 -1.19
N GLY A 49 1.75 -1.24 -1.23
CA GLY A 49 1.54 -2.64 -0.86
C GLY A 49 2.81 -3.24 -0.28
N ILE A 50 2.64 -4.19 0.61
CA ILE A 50 3.74 -4.97 1.18
C ILE A 50 3.70 -6.35 0.54
N VAL A 51 4.86 -6.86 0.12
CA VAL A 51 5.00 -8.23 -0.39
C VAL A 51 5.04 -9.16 0.82
N ASP A 52 3.88 -9.71 1.17
CA ASP A 52 3.67 -10.57 2.33
C ASP A 52 3.69 -12.07 1.99
N VAL A 53 3.96 -12.40 0.73
CA VAL A 53 4.05 -13.78 0.22
C VAL A 53 5.33 -13.94 -0.60
N ASP A 54 6.08 -15.00 -0.32
CA ASP A 54 7.27 -15.34 -1.11
C ASP A 54 6.86 -15.96 -2.45
N ILE A 55 6.97 -15.17 -3.51
CA ILE A 55 6.61 -15.56 -4.87
C ILE A 55 7.66 -15.08 -5.86
N PRO A 56 7.96 -15.87 -6.92
CA PRO A 56 8.84 -15.44 -7.99
C PRO A 56 8.15 -14.39 -8.87
N ALA A 57 8.21 -13.12 -8.44
CA ALA A 57 7.58 -12.03 -9.16
C ALA A 57 8.56 -10.88 -9.45
N ILE A 58 8.21 -10.05 -10.42
CA ILE A 58 8.85 -8.77 -10.67
C ILE A 58 7.79 -7.67 -10.58
N PHE A 59 8.19 -6.47 -10.19
CA PHE A 59 7.30 -5.32 -10.16
C PHE A 59 7.31 -4.56 -11.49
N GLY A 60 6.16 -3.95 -11.83
CA GLY A 60 5.99 -3.15 -13.04
C GLY A 60 6.49 -1.71 -12.87
N SER A 61 6.70 -0.99 -13.99
CA SER A 61 7.24 0.38 -14.04
C SER A 61 6.43 1.44 -13.29
N TYR A 62 5.18 1.16 -12.94
CA TYR A 62 4.33 2.03 -12.12
C TYR A 62 4.49 1.82 -10.62
N LEU A 63 5.39 0.94 -10.21
CA LEU A 63 5.74 0.69 -8.82
C LEU A 63 7.16 1.19 -8.54
N ILE A 64 7.38 1.63 -7.31
CA ILE A 64 8.69 1.94 -6.76
C ILE A 64 8.90 0.98 -5.60
N ASP A 65 10.01 0.24 -5.64
CA ASP A 65 10.38 -0.70 -4.59
C ASP A 65 11.28 -0.03 -3.55
N PHE A 66 10.94 -0.25 -2.29
CA PHE A 66 11.73 0.14 -1.14
C PHE A 66 11.98 -1.07 -0.23
N ARG A 67 13.22 -1.25 0.17
CA ARG A 67 13.65 -2.20 1.21
C ARG A 67 14.16 -1.40 2.38
N PHE A 68 13.45 -1.48 3.49
CA PHE A 68 13.81 -0.77 4.69
C PHE A 68 14.75 -1.61 5.57
N ASP A 69 15.58 -0.92 6.35
CA ASP A 69 16.28 -1.52 7.45
C ASP A 69 15.29 -1.80 8.60
N MET A 70 14.88 -3.06 8.71
CA MET A 70 13.88 -3.51 9.68
C MET A 70 14.35 -3.42 11.13
N GLU A 71 15.64 -3.14 11.37
CA GLU A 71 16.16 -2.81 12.71
C GLU A 71 15.85 -1.36 13.11
N GLN A 72 15.44 -0.52 12.17
CA GLN A 72 15.12 0.88 12.41
C GLN A 72 13.65 1.21 12.18
N VAL A 73 13.03 0.64 11.14
CA VAL A 73 11.63 0.95 10.79
C VAL A 73 10.88 -0.28 10.31
N THR A 74 9.65 -0.46 10.81
CA THR A 74 8.77 -1.52 10.33
C THR A 74 7.96 -1.05 9.11
N ASN A 75 7.66 -1.97 8.19
CA ASN A 75 6.85 -1.69 7.00
C ASN A 75 5.47 -1.14 7.35
N GLU A 76 4.83 -1.71 8.37
CA GLU A 76 3.50 -1.32 8.83
C GLU A 76 3.50 0.11 9.36
N PHE A 77 4.49 0.47 10.19
CA PHE A 77 4.62 1.83 10.70
C PHE A 77 4.87 2.83 9.57
N PHE A 78 5.80 2.52 8.67
CA PHE A 78 6.06 3.37 7.52
C PHE A 78 4.82 3.51 6.63
N GLY A 79 4.03 2.45 6.46
CA GLY A 79 2.79 2.46 5.69
C GLY A 79 1.77 3.45 6.24
N TYR A 80 1.59 3.53 7.55
CA TYR A 80 0.72 4.53 8.18
C TYR A 80 1.29 5.94 8.07
N PHE A 81 2.61 6.09 8.26
CA PHE A 81 3.27 7.37 8.03
C PHE A 81 3.09 7.83 6.58
N TYR A 82 3.27 6.94 5.60
CA TYR A 82 3.12 7.22 4.17
C TYR A 82 1.70 7.71 3.81
N GLN A 83 0.68 7.24 4.53
CA GLN A 83 -0.71 7.69 4.36
C GLN A 83 -1.02 8.99 5.11
N SER A 84 -0.18 9.43 6.03
CA SER A 84 -0.42 10.60 6.88
C SER A 84 -0.42 11.91 6.09
N ASP A 85 -1.13 12.91 6.62
CA ASP A 85 -1.13 14.25 6.03
C ASP A 85 0.25 14.92 6.15
N LEU A 86 1.03 14.54 7.17
CA LEU A 86 2.40 15.01 7.33
C LEU A 86 3.27 14.57 6.15
N PHE A 87 3.24 13.28 5.78
CA PHE A 87 3.98 12.78 4.63
C PHE A 87 3.49 13.41 3.32
N LYS A 88 2.18 13.44 3.11
CA LYS A 88 1.57 14.03 1.91
C LYS A 88 1.94 15.50 1.74
N SER A 89 1.96 16.26 2.83
CA SER A 89 2.37 17.67 2.82
C SER A 89 3.84 17.84 2.44
N GLN A 90 4.74 17.01 2.99
CA GLN A 90 6.16 17.03 2.62
C GLN A 90 6.35 16.68 1.14
N LEU A 91 5.72 15.58 0.69
CA LEU A 91 5.85 15.11 -0.69
C LEU A 91 5.32 16.14 -1.69
N ASN A 92 4.17 16.76 -1.40
CA ASN A 92 3.61 17.80 -2.26
C ASN A 92 4.55 19.02 -2.40
N LYS A 93 5.19 19.46 -1.31
CA LYS A 93 6.19 20.53 -1.37
C LYS A 93 7.38 20.15 -2.25
N ILE A 94 7.88 18.94 -2.12
CA ILE A 94 9.00 18.42 -2.92
C ILE A 94 8.63 18.36 -4.40
N ILE A 95 7.42 17.87 -4.72
CA ILE A 95 6.93 17.78 -6.11
C ILE A 95 6.75 19.17 -6.72
N GLN A 96 6.17 20.12 -5.99
CA GLN A 96 5.96 21.49 -6.47
C GLN A 96 7.26 22.24 -6.80
N THR A 97 8.35 21.91 -6.08
CA THR A 97 9.67 22.51 -6.32
C THR A 97 10.49 21.77 -7.39
N SER A 98 10.02 20.61 -7.83
CA SER A 98 10.71 19.80 -8.82
C SER A 98 10.19 20.10 -10.25
N ALA A 99 11.08 20.02 -11.24
CA ALA A 99 10.70 20.16 -12.65
C ALA A 99 9.81 19.00 -13.16
N ASN A 100 9.64 17.95 -12.35
CA ASN A 100 8.90 16.76 -12.71
C ASN A 100 7.78 16.51 -11.68
N THR A 101 6.53 16.55 -12.13
CA THR A 101 5.34 16.40 -11.27
C THR A 101 5.03 14.95 -10.87
N ASN A 102 5.81 13.98 -11.37
CA ASN A 102 5.62 12.58 -11.04
C ASN A 102 6.35 12.20 -9.75
N ILE A 103 5.70 11.38 -8.92
CA ILE A 103 6.34 10.75 -7.76
C ILE A 103 7.44 9.83 -8.26
N ASN A 104 8.65 10.00 -7.73
CA ASN A 104 9.78 9.14 -7.99
C ASN A 104 10.47 8.75 -6.66
N ALA A 105 11.40 7.80 -6.71
CA ALA A 105 12.08 7.31 -5.52
C ALA A 105 12.85 8.43 -4.78
N GLU A 106 13.46 9.36 -5.49
CA GLU A 106 14.25 10.45 -4.91
C GLU A 106 13.34 11.43 -4.13
N ASN A 107 12.15 11.73 -4.66
CA ASN A 107 11.17 12.56 -3.95
C ASN A 107 10.78 11.93 -2.61
N ILE A 108 10.57 10.61 -2.59
CA ILE A 108 10.19 9.89 -1.35
C ILE A 108 11.37 9.84 -0.37
N LYS A 109 12.57 9.54 -0.86
CA LYS A 109 13.79 9.53 -0.04
C LYS A 109 14.12 10.89 0.58
N SER A 110 13.65 11.99 -0.02
CA SER A 110 13.84 13.35 0.49
C SER A 110 12.89 13.70 1.63
N THR A 111 11.88 12.87 1.93
CA THR A 111 10.99 13.10 3.07
C THR A 111 11.68 12.80 4.39
N VAL A 112 11.30 13.55 5.43
CA VAL A 112 11.86 13.38 6.77
C VAL A 112 10.83 12.71 7.65
N ILE A 113 11.25 11.64 8.30
CA ILE A 113 10.44 10.91 9.27
C ILE A 113 11.13 10.93 10.65
N SER A 114 10.35 11.16 11.68
CA SER A 114 10.79 10.93 13.06
C SER A 114 10.45 9.50 13.44
N LEU A 115 11.46 8.70 13.75
CA LEU A 115 11.29 7.30 14.10
C LEU A 115 11.25 7.14 15.62
N PRO A 116 10.12 6.72 16.21
CA PRO A 116 10.12 6.20 17.57
C PRO A 116 10.87 4.86 17.61
N ASN A 117 11.10 4.33 18.81
CA ASN A 117 11.70 3.00 18.92
C ASN A 117 10.77 1.92 18.32
N LEU A 118 11.33 0.75 18.01
CA LEU A 118 10.61 -0.33 17.31
C LEU A 118 9.36 -0.82 18.08
N ASP A 119 9.41 -0.83 19.41
CA ASP A 119 8.27 -1.28 20.23
C ASP A 119 7.11 -0.27 20.14
N GLU A 120 7.42 1.01 20.09
CA GLU A 120 6.42 2.05 19.88
C GLU A 120 5.86 2.03 18.45
N GLN A 121 6.70 1.81 17.44
CA GLN A 121 6.27 1.61 16.07
C GLN A 121 5.27 0.46 15.96
N ARG A 122 5.56 -0.69 16.57
CA ARG A 122 4.66 -1.85 16.59
C ARG A 122 3.33 -1.55 17.27
N LYS A 123 3.34 -0.87 18.43
CA LYS A 123 2.12 -0.46 19.14
C LYS A 123 1.25 0.48 18.32
N ILE A 124 1.87 1.46 17.66
CA ILE A 124 1.16 2.39 16.76
C ILE A 124 0.52 1.62 15.61
N SER A 125 1.28 0.74 14.97
CA SER A 125 0.80 -0.05 13.84
C SER A 125 -0.31 -1.01 14.22
N GLU A 126 -0.20 -1.67 15.37
CA GLU A 126 -1.23 -2.56 15.91
C GLU A 126 -2.53 -1.78 16.22
N TYR A 127 -2.41 -0.63 16.88
CA TYR A 127 -3.57 0.21 17.19
C TYR A 127 -4.31 0.66 15.92
N LEU A 128 -3.58 1.19 14.94
CA LEU A 128 -4.17 1.65 13.68
C LEU A 128 -4.72 0.47 12.85
N GLY A 129 -4.02 -0.66 12.82
CA GLY A 129 -4.49 -1.87 12.16
C GLY A 129 -5.78 -2.43 12.75
N ASN A 130 -5.93 -2.35 14.08
CA ASN A 130 -7.18 -2.73 14.74
C ASN A 130 -8.34 -1.79 14.34
N LEU A 131 -8.08 -0.49 14.18
CA LEU A 131 -9.09 0.46 13.68
C LEU A 131 -9.47 0.14 12.23
N ASP A 132 -8.51 -0.12 11.34
CA ASP A 132 -8.78 -0.51 9.95
C ASP A 132 -9.61 -1.79 9.88
N HIS A 133 -9.30 -2.77 10.74
CA HIS A 133 -10.07 -4.01 10.83
C HIS A 133 -11.52 -3.74 11.25
N LEU A 134 -11.74 -2.92 12.29
CA LEU A 134 -13.08 -2.55 12.74
C LEU A 134 -13.85 -1.79 11.65
N ILE A 135 -13.21 -0.85 10.95
CA ILE A 135 -13.81 -0.14 9.82
C ILE A 135 -14.27 -1.14 8.75
N THR A 136 -13.41 -2.08 8.37
CA THR A 136 -13.72 -3.10 7.37
C THR A 136 -14.90 -3.98 7.80
N LEU A 137 -14.95 -4.40 9.06
CA LEU A 137 -16.07 -5.18 9.60
C LEU A 137 -17.40 -4.41 9.53
N HIS A 138 -17.41 -3.17 9.99
CA HIS A 138 -18.63 -2.34 9.96
C HIS A 138 -19.08 -1.99 8.54
N GLN A 139 -18.15 -1.82 7.59
CA GLN A 139 -18.51 -1.65 6.18
C GLN A 139 -19.21 -2.89 5.61
N ARG A 140 -18.72 -4.10 5.95
CA ARG A 140 -19.39 -5.36 5.55
C ARG A 140 -20.77 -5.51 6.17
N GLU A 141 -20.91 -5.21 7.46
CA GLU A 141 -22.22 -5.22 8.15
C GLU A 141 -23.20 -4.24 7.50
N LEU A 142 -22.75 -3.02 7.21
CA LEU A 142 -23.56 -2.01 6.53
C LEU A 142 -24.04 -2.48 5.16
N GLU A 143 -23.18 -3.14 4.39
CA GLU A 143 -23.54 -3.68 3.08
C GLU A 143 -24.58 -4.81 3.20
N ILE A 144 -24.44 -5.70 4.17
CA ILE A 144 -25.42 -6.75 4.46
C ILE A 144 -26.79 -6.13 4.82
N LEU A 145 -26.81 -5.13 5.70
CA LEU A 145 -28.04 -4.44 6.11
C LEU A 145 -28.72 -3.70 4.95
N LYS A 146 -27.93 -3.05 4.07
CA LYS A 146 -28.44 -2.42 2.85
C LYS A 146 -29.08 -3.45 1.91
N ASN A 147 -28.45 -4.60 1.72
CA ASN A 147 -28.97 -5.69 0.88
C ASN A 147 -30.23 -6.30 1.49
N LEU A 148 -30.29 -6.50 2.81
CA LEU A 148 -31.48 -6.95 3.51
C LEU A 148 -32.63 -5.96 3.34
N LYS A 149 -32.39 -4.66 3.60
CA LYS A 149 -33.39 -3.61 3.38
C LYS A 149 -33.94 -3.63 1.94
N LYS A 150 -33.05 -3.71 0.94
CA LYS A 150 -33.44 -3.80 -0.47
C LYS A 150 -34.31 -5.01 -0.75
N THR A 151 -33.99 -6.15 -0.18
CA THR A 151 -34.76 -7.40 -0.33
C THR A 151 -36.13 -7.28 0.32
N CYS A 152 -36.24 -6.72 1.54
CA CYS A 152 -37.48 -6.49 2.22
C CYS A 152 -38.38 -5.54 1.42
N LEU A 153 -37.87 -4.41 0.97
CA LEU A 153 -38.60 -3.47 0.12
C LEU A 153 -39.16 -4.15 -1.14
N LYS A 154 -38.32 -4.96 -1.81
CA LYS A 154 -38.77 -5.70 -3.02
C LYS A 154 -39.88 -6.71 -2.74
N ARG A 155 -39.91 -7.32 -1.54
CA ARG A 155 -40.89 -8.35 -1.20
C ARG A 155 -42.17 -7.81 -0.54
N MET A 156 -42.09 -6.63 0.10
CA MET A 156 -43.22 -6.06 0.84
C MET A 156 -44.13 -5.15 -0.02
N PHE A 157 -43.64 -4.72 -1.18
CA PHE A 157 -44.36 -3.79 -2.06
C PHE A 157 -44.50 -4.35 -3.49
N ILE A 158 -44.76 -5.65 -3.60
CA ILE A 158 -45.13 -6.32 -4.84
C ILE A 158 -46.64 -6.23 -5.02
#